data_cb037fd793fa844171ac32fb10188782
#
_entry.id   cb037fd793fa844171ac32fb10188782
#
_cell.length_a   1.000
_cell.length_b   1.000
_cell.length_c   1.000
_cell.angle_alpha   90.00
_cell.angle_beta   90.00
_cell.angle_gamma   90.00
#
_symmetry.space_group_name_H-M   'P 1'
#
loop_
_entity.id
_entity.type
_entity.pdbx_description
1 polymer ?
#
loop_
_entity_poly.entity_id
_entity_poly.type
_entity_poly.pdbx_seq_one_letter_code
_entity_poly.pdbx_strand_id
1 'polypeptide(L)'
;MRVEDLSTYEIIEKREIPDINSVTYLCRHKKTGARVALVSNDDENKVFYIGFRTTPKDSTGVAHILEHSVLCGSKEFPVKDPFVELVKGSLNTFLNAMTYPDKTVYPVASCNDKDFQNLMHVYLDAVFYPNIYKNESIFRQEGWHYELEGDEEELKVNGVVYNEMKGAFSSPDDVLEREIMNSLYPHTTYGCESGGDPEVIPELTYEEFLDFHRKFYHPSNSYIYLYGNMDMAEKLTFIDEHYLSAYDALKVDSEVTEEPAFDKPGRIVRDCPIGEGEDEEENTYLSQNFCVGDSLDPKLYIAFQILDYALCSAPGAPLKQALVDRGIGKDVYSIYENGIRQPYFSVVAKDTSVEKEQEFLQVTKEVLEKLAAEGFDEKALLAGINYYEFKYREADFGSYPKGLMYGLQVLDSWLYDDRLPFIHIEANNTFAELRKEVKTGYFEGLVQKYLLDNTHRSVVILQPKLGLLEEQEQKQREKMAQVKAAMSPEELEAVKETFRKLNEFQESEDAKEDLEKIPLLKREDMKKEANLPVNEVRSIGDTTLLYHDLFTNGIGYLRLIFRLDQIPGKYFPYIGILKGCLGLLNTENYTYGDLYNCLLYTSDAADERS
;
A
#
# COMPACT_ATOMS: atom_id res chain seq x y z
N MET A 1 27.11 -6.44 -20.36
CA MET A 1 26.23 -6.87 -21.49
C MET A 1 25.05 -5.92 -21.49
N ARG A 2 24.43 -5.62 -22.62
CA ARG A 2 23.22 -4.74 -22.65
C ARG A 2 21.97 -5.62 -22.59
N VAL A 3 20.86 -5.07 -22.14
CA VAL A 3 19.56 -5.76 -22.09
C VAL A 3 19.15 -6.27 -23.48
N GLU A 4 19.45 -5.49 -24.53
CA GLU A 4 19.17 -5.82 -25.92
C GLU A 4 19.95 -7.05 -26.45
N ASP A 5 21.01 -7.42 -25.78
CA ASP A 5 21.87 -8.56 -26.18
C ASP A 5 21.39 -9.89 -25.57
N LEU A 6 20.39 -9.86 -24.66
CA LEU A 6 19.83 -11.04 -23.99
C LEU A 6 18.89 -11.82 -24.93
N SER A 7 19.26 -13.05 -25.28
CA SER A 7 18.45 -13.88 -26.18
C SER A 7 17.20 -14.47 -25.54
N THR A 8 17.17 -14.58 -24.22
CA THR A 8 16.08 -15.22 -23.42
C THR A 8 14.91 -14.27 -23.15
N TYR A 9 15.10 -12.97 -23.35
CA TYR A 9 14.05 -11.96 -23.20
C TYR A 9 13.68 -11.34 -24.56
N GLU A 10 12.42 -10.96 -24.69
CA GLU A 10 11.89 -10.13 -25.75
C GLU A 10 11.68 -8.72 -25.18
N ILE A 11 12.26 -7.71 -25.85
CA ILE A 11 11.98 -6.32 -25.50
C ILE A 11 10.73 -5.90 -26.27
N ILE A 12 9.65 -5.61 -25.55
CA ILE A 12 8.38 -5.16 -26.10
C ILE A 12 8.43 -3.65 -26.33
N GLU A 13 8.97 -2.92 -25.38
CA GLU A 13 9.11 -1.46 -25.44
C GLU A 13 10.40 -1.01 -24.77
N LYS A 14 11.02 0.03 -25.32
CA LYS A 14 12.09 0.80 -24.67
C LYS A 14 11.81 2.27 -24.90
N ARG A 15 11.77 3.07 -23.83
CA ARG A 15 11.59 4.52 -23.93
C ARG A 15 12.23 5.26 -22.76
N GLU A 16 12.46 6.56 -22.95
CA GLU A 16 12.84 7.47 -21.87
C GLU A 16 11.59 8.06 -21.22
N ILE A 17 11.59 8.14 -19.90
CA ILE A 17 10.58 8.85 -19.11
C ILE A 17 11.27 10.00 -18.37
N PRO A 18 11.23 11.22 -18.92
CA PRO A 18 11.87 12.38 -18.33
C PRO A 18 11.33 12.73 -16.92
N ASP A 19 10.07 12.43 -16.66
CA ASP A 19 9.39 12.68 -15.38
C ASP A 19 10.12 12.08 -14.18
N ILE A 20 10.76 10.95 -14.40
CA ILE A 20 11.51 10.20 -13.39
C ILE A 20 13.00 10.03 -13.74
N ASN A 21 13.50 10.80 -14.74
CA ASN A 21 14.88 10.76 -15.22
C ASN A 21 15.38 9.33 -15.49
N SER A 22 14.61 8.51 -16.20
CA SER A 22 14.91 7.10 -16.35
C SER A 22 14.73 6.60 -17.79
N VAL A 23 15.48 5.55 -18.14
CA VAL A 23 15.23 4.72 -19.33
C VAL A 23 14.47 3.48 -18.87
N THR A 24 13.31 3.24 -19.47
CA THR A 24 12.46 2.11 -19.15
C THR A 24 12.47 1.05 -20.22
N TYR A 25 12.33 -0.19 -19.81
CA TYR A 25 12.16 -1.34 -20.68
C TYR A 25 10.95 -2.16 -20.20
N LEU A 26 10.07 -2.51 -21.13
CA LEU A 26 9.08 -3.55 -20.94
C LEU A 26 9.58 -4.80 -21.66
N CYS A 27 9.79 -5.87 -20.94
CA CYS A 27 10.30 -7.11 -21.48
C CYS A 27 9.39 -8.29 -21.10
N ARG A 28 9.54 -9.38 -21.86
CA ARG A 28 8.90 -10.67 -21.57
C ARG A 28 9.92 -11.79 -21.68
N HIS A 29 9.97 -12.65 -20.67
CA HIS A 29 10.80 -13.86 -20.75
C HIS A 29 10.19 -14.85 -21.75
N LYS A 30 10.94 -15.23 -22.79
CA LYS A 30 10.41 -15.98 -23.94
C LYS A 30 9.89 -17.38 -23.58
N LYS A 31 10.55 -18.07 -22.67
CA LYS A 31 10.18 -19.43 -22.29
C LYS A 31 8.94 -19.49 -21.40
N THR A 32 8.87 -18.64 -20.37
CA THR A 32 7.83 -18.73 -19.37
C THR A 32 6.71 -17.70 -19.56
N GLY A 33 6.96 -16.62 -20.33
CA GLY A 33 6.05 -15.50 -20.44
C GLY A 33 6.08 -14.55 -19.22
N ALA A 34 7.04 -14.71 -18.31
CA ALA A 34 7.20 -13.79 -17.17
C ALA A 34 7.34 -12.35 -17.64
N ARG A 35 6.64 -11.44 -16.98
CA ARG A 35 6.62 -10.00 -17.30
C ARG A 35 7.74 -9.32 -16.55
N VAL A 36 8.45 -8.42 -17.22
CA VAL A 36 9.59 -7.71 -16.65
C VAL A 36 9.52 -6.22 -17.01
N ALA A 37 9.53 -5.36 -16.00
CA ALA A 37 9.66 -3.92 -16.14
C ALA A 37 10.97 -3.45 -15.51
N LEU A 38 11.78 -2.72 -16.29
CA LEU A 38 13.05 -2.14 -15.84
C LEU A 38 12.94 -0.63 -15.87
N VAL A 39 13.43 0.02 -14.81
CA VAL A 39 13.55 1.48 -14.70
C VAL A 39 15.00 1.80 -14.36
N SER A 40 15.80 2.06 -15.39
CA SER A 40 17.24 2.29 -15.31
C SER A 40 17.52 3.78 -15.14
N ASN A 41 18.22 4.14 -14.08
CA ASN A 41 18.62 5.51 -13.76
C ASN A 41 19.90 5.51 -12.89
N ASP A 42 20.26 6.65 -12.32
CA ASP A 42 21.47 6.84 -11.49
C ASP A 42 21.20 6.74 -9.97
N ASP A 43 20.00 6.35 -9.55
CA ASP A 43 19.68 6.16 -8.13
C ASP A 43 20.43 4.95 -7.57
N GLU A 44 21.26 5.19 -6.56
CA GLU A 44 22.03 4.15 -5.87
C GLU A 44 21.12 3.20 -5.04
N ASN A 45 19.92 3.64 -4.67
CA ASN A 45 18.98 2.82 -3.91
C ASN A 45 18.20 1.90 -4.86
N LYS A 46 18.80 0.75 -5.15
CA LYS A 46 18.26 -0.26 -6.05
C LYS A 46 17.05 -0.93 -5.45
N VAL A 47 16.04 -1.15 -6.27
CA VAL A 47 14.81 -1.86 -5.87
C VAL A 47 14.56 -3.04 -6.80
N PHE A 48 14.22 -4.15 -6.21
CA PHE A 48 13.64 -5.32 -6.87
C PHE A 48 12.33 -5.65 -6.19
N TYR A 49 11.34 -6.03 -6.97
CA TYR A 49 10.28 -6.89 -6.46
C TYR A 49 9.91 -7.98 -7.48
N ILE A 50 9.41 -9.09 -6.94
CA ILE A 50 8.59 -10.02 -7.68
C ILE A 50 7.18 -9.97 -7.10
N GLY A 51 6.19 -9.72 -7.96
CA GLY A 51 4.78 -9.73 -7.60
C GLY A 51 4.04 -10.82 -8.37
N PHE A 52 2.96 -11.31 -7.78
CA PHE A 52 2.05 -12.24 -8.42
C PHE A 52 0.64 -11.66 -8.36
N ARG A 53 -0.12 -11.83 -9.43
CA ARG A 53 -1.54 -11.54 -9.39
C ARG A 53 -2.22 -12.67 -8.63
N THR A 54 -2.70 -12.36 -7.43
CA THR A 54 -3.33 -13.30 -6.50
C THR A 54 -4.77 -12.87 -6.28
N THR A 55 -5.71 -13.66 -6.77
CA THR A 55 -7.15 -13.35 -6.72
C THR A 55 -7.84 -14.41 -5.86
N PRO A 56 -7.92 -14.21 -4.52
CA PRO A 56 -8.67 -15.10 -3.64
C PRO A 56 -10.16 -15.10 -4.01
N LYS A 57 -10.85 -16.20 -3.67
CA LYS A 57 -12.26 -16.40 -3.94
C LYS A 57 -13.11 -16.41 -2.68
N ASP A 58 -12.46 -16.36 -1.54
CA ASP A 58 -13.05 -16.39 -0.22
C ASP A 58 -12.18 -15.59 0.76
N SER A 59 -12.65 -15.47 1.99
CA SER A 59 -12.00 -14.71 3.04
C SER A 59 -11.15 -15.57 3.98
N THR A 60 -10.61 -16.69 3.51
CA THR A 60 -9.73 -17.56 4.31
C THR A 60 -8.33 -16.97 4.55
N GLY A 61 -8.01 -15.86 3.89
CA GLY A 61 -6.70 -15.22 4.02
C GLY A 61 -5.55 -16.02 3.39
N VAL A 62 -5.86 -16.93 2.47
CA VAL A 62 -4.86 -17.82 1.86
C VAL A 62 -3.69 -17.08 1.22
N ALA A 63 -3.95 -15.91 0.61
CA ALA A 63 -2.91 -15.07 -0.01
C ALA A 63 -1.95 -14.49 1.05
N HIS A 64 -2.48 -14.00 2.17
CA HIS A 64 -1.73 -13.43 3.29
C HIS A 64 -0.95 -14.52 4.05
N ILE A 65 -1.59 -15.65 4.34
CA ILE A 65 -0.91 -16.80 4.97
C ILE A 65 0.25 -17.31 4.10
N LEU A 66 0.08 -17.31 2.76
CA LEU A 66 1.17 -17.64 1.84
C LEU A 66 2.27 -16.60 1.82
N GLU A 67 1.93 -15.33 1.89
CA GLU A 67 2.92 -14.24 1.98
C GLU A 67 3.90 -14.50 3.11
N HIS A 68 3.40 -14.75 4.33
CA HIS A 68 4.22 -15.11 5.48
C HIS A 68 4.97 -16.43 5.28
N SER A 69 4.25 -17.45 4.88
CA SER A 69 4.75 -18.84 4.86
C SER A 69 5.87 -19.09 3.86
N VAL A 70 5.88 -18.43 2.69
CA VAL A 70 6.96 -18.61 1.70
C VAL A 70 8.30 -18.07 2.21
N LEU A 71 8.27 -17.12 3.13
CA LEU A 71 9.45 -16.54 3.77
C LEU A 71 10.00 -17.42 4.92
N CYS A 72 9.30 -18.49 5.31
CA CYS A 72 9.72 -19.41 6.37
C CYS A 72 10.62 -20.54 5.86
N GLY A 73 11.64 -20.20 5.07
CA GLY A 73 12.63 -21.10 4.51
C GLY A 73 12.31 -21.65 3.14
N SER A 74 13.38 -21.91 2.40
CA SER A 74 13.32 -22.31 1.00
C SER A 74 14.34 -23.41 0.66
N LYS A 75 14.45 -23.77 -0.60
CA LYS A 75 15.31 -24.86 -1.06
C LYS A 75 16.78 -24.60 -0.80
N GLU A 76 17.27 -23.40 -1.13
CA GLU A 76 18.68 -23.02 -0.94
C GLU A 76 18.93 -22.43 0.45
N PHE A 77 17.91 -21.86 1.08
CA PHE A 77 17.97 -21.21 2.39
C PHE A 77 16.99 -21.87 3.38
N PRO A 78 17.28 -23.11 3.84
CA PRO A 78 16.33 -23.94 4.58
C PRO A 78 16.26 -23.62 6.09
N VAL A 79 16.52 -22.39 6.49
CA VAL A 79 16.35 -21.91 7.87
C VAL A 79 14.90 -21.48 8.11
N LYS A 80 14.45 -21.51 9.37
CA LYS A 80 13.05 -21.17 9.70
C LYS A 80 12.70 -19.73 9.42
N ASP A 81 13.64 -18.83 9.60
CA ASP A 81 13.45 -17.40 9.36
C ASP A 81 14.69 -16.80 8.65
N PRO A 82 14.80 -17.00 7.32
CA PRO A 82 15.89 -16.41 6.53
C PRO A 82 15.87 -14.88 6.57
N PHE A 83 14.69 -14.29 6.77
CA PHE A 83 14.48 -12.85 6.82
C PHE A 83 15.20 -12.22 8.03
N VAL A 84 14.97 -12.74 9.23
CA VAL A 84 15.63 -12.26 10.44
C VAL A 84 17.15 -12.48 10.35
N GLU A 85 17.60 -13.58 9.78
CA GLU A 85 19.04 -13.83 9.60
C GLU A 85 19.68 -12.84 8.61
N LEU A 86 19.01 -12.54 7.49
CA LEU A 86 19.49 -11.55 6.52
C LEU A 86 19.65 -10.16 7.14
N VAL A 87 18.66 -9.69 7.90
CA VAL A 87 18.70 -8.35 8.52
C VAL A 87 19.93 -8.16 9.40
N LYS A 88 20.44 -9.21 10.04
CA LYS A 88 21.65 -9.13 10.90
C LYS A 88 22.93 -8.73 10.15
N GLY A 89 23.00 -8.98 8.85
CA GLY A 89 24.20 -8.73 8.04
C GLY A 89 23.91 -8.05 6.69
N SER A 90 22.79 -7.36 6.56
CA SER A 90 22.37 -6.63 5.36
C SER A 90 22.49 -5.11 5.55
N LEU A 91 22.65 -4.40 4.44
CA LEU A 91 22.53 -2.94 4.33
C LEU A 91 21.23 -2.55 3.60
N ASN A 92 20.18 -3.36 3.77
CA ASN A 92 18.91 -3.10 3.15
C ASN A 92 18.38 -1.72 3.55
N THR A 93 17.74 -1.06 2.62
CA THR A 93 16.96 0.16 2.84
C THR A 93 15.47 -0.13 2.90
N PHE A 94 15.07 -1.31 2.42
CA PHE A 94 13.72 -1.83 2.52
C PHE A 94 13.72 -3.36 2.39
N LEU A 95 12.91 -4.01 3.20
CA LEU A 95 12.75 -5.46 3.23
C LEU A 95 11.36 -5.76 3.79
N ASN A 96 10.44 -6.27 2.97
CA ASN A 96 9.07 -6.58 3.36
C ASN A 96 8.42 -7.55 2.38
N ALA A 97 7.18 -7.96 2.67
CA ALA A 97 6.23 -8.53 1.75
C ALA A 97 4.88 -7.81 1.94
N MET A 98 4.01 -7.86 0.95
CA MET A 98 2.76 -7.08 0.96
C MET A 98 1.67 -7.85 0.23
N THR A 99 0.58 -8.15 0.91
CA THR A 99 -0.64 -8.71 0.32
C THR A 99 -1.69 -7.63 0.14
N TYR A 100 -2.17 -7.50 -1.10
CA TYR A 100 -3.27 -6.66 -1.52
C TYR A 100 -4.45 -7.53 -1.98
N PRO A 101 -5.62 -6.97 -2.20
CA PRO A 101 -6.78 -7.75 -2.63
C PRO A 101 -6.63 -8.51 -3.95
N ASP A 102 -5.70 -8.09 -4.81
CA ASP A 102 -5.52 -8.65 -6.16
C ASP A 102 -4.07 -9.01 -6.50
N LYS A 103 -3.13 -8.75 -5.60
CA LYS A 103 -1.69 -9.01 -5.80
C LYS A 103 -0.98 -9.29 -4.49
N THR A 104 0.11 -10.06 -4.56
CA THR A 104 1.07 -10.22 -3.48
C THR A 104 2.45 -9.87 -3.99
N VAL A 105 3.19 -8.99 -3.30
CA VAL A 105 4.45 -8.40 -3.77
C VAL A 105 5.54 -8.62 -2.74
N TYR A 106 6.74 -8.97 -3.21
CA TYR A 106 7.91 -9.26 -2.39
C TYR A 106 9.04 -8.27 -2.73
N PRO A 107 9.03 -7.07 -2.14
CA PRO A 107 10.01 -6.03 -2.45
C PRO A 107 11.24 -6.05 -1.54
N VAL A 108 12.40 -5.76 -2.15
CA VAL A 108 13.66 -5.51 -1.45
C VAL A 108 14.35 -4.29 -2.03
N ALA A 109 15.11 -3.57 -1.20
CA ALA A 109 15.94 -2.46 -1.66
C ALA A 109 17.27 -2.39 -0.91
N SER A 110 18.34 -2.00 -1.63
CA SER A 110 19.64 -1.73 -1.04
C SER A 110 20.47 -0.79 -1.92
N CYS A 111 21.26 0.07 -1.27
CA CYS A 111 22.28 0.88 -1.94
C CYS A 111 23.55 0.08 -2.28
N ASN A 112 23.76 -1.08 -1.67
CA ASN A 112 24.91 -1.95 -1.92
C ASN A 112 24.55 -3.01 -2.97
N ASP A 113 25.33 -3.16 -4.04
CA ASP A 113 25.00 -4.07 -5.15
C ASP A 113 25.10 -5.55 -4.75
N LYS A 114 26.05 -5.90 -3.88
CA LYS A 114 26.21 -7.28 -3.39
C LYS A 114 25.04 -7.66 -2.47
N ASP A 115 24.68 -6.76 -1.59
CA ASP A 115 23.52 -6.94 -0.70
C ASP A 115 22.23 -7.07 -1.49
N PHE A 116 22.02 -6.17 -2.45
CA PHE A 116 20.88 -6.22 -3.36
C PHE A 116 20.77 -7.56 -4.09
N GLN A 117 21.90 -8.09 -4.59
CA GLN A 117 21.95 -9.40 -5.22
C GLN A 117 21.58 -10.54 -4.26
N ASN A 118 22.07 -10.47 -3.02
CA ASN A 118 21.77 -11.44 -1.97
C ASN A 118 20.28 -11.44 -1.62
N LEU A 119 19.70 -10.26 -1.39
CA LEU A 119 18.30 -10.07 -1.08
C LEU A 119 17.38 -10.59 -2.20
N MET A 120 17.69 -10.23 -3.45
CA MET A 120 16.95 -10.70 -4.62
C MET A 120 17.00 -12.24 -4.74
N HIS A 121 18.16 -12.85 -4.50
CA HIS A 121 18.34 -14.29 -4.55
C HIS A 121 17.47 -15.01 -3.50
N VAL A 122 17.53 -14.57 -2.24
CA VAL A 122 16.76 -15.19 -1.15
C VAL A 122 15.24 -15.07 -1.42
N TYR A 123 14.78 -13.92 -1.90
CA TYR A 123 13.37 -13.72 -2.19
C TYR A 123 12.87 -14.54 -3.39
N LEU A 124 13.68 -14.66 -4.43
CA LEU A 124 13.34 -15.52 -5.57
C LEU A 124 13.28 -17.00 -5.17
N ASP A 125 14.22 -17.49 -4.33
CA ASP A 125 14.18 -18.87 -3.85
C ASP A 125 12.99 -19.12 -2.93
N ALA A 126 12.67 -18.16 -2.08
CA ALA A 126 11.52 -18.20 -1.18
C ALA A 126 10.19 -18.36 -1.95
N VAL A 127 9.94 -17.51 -2.95
CA VAL A 127 8.65 -17.53 -3.67
C VAL A 127 8.51 -18.71 -4.64
N PHE A 128 9.61 -19.21 -5.24
CA PHE A 128 9.55 -20.31 -6.21
C PHE A 128 9.76 -21.69 -5.61
N TYR A 129 10.53 -21.80 -4.53
CA TYR A 129 10.90 -23.08 -3.91
C TYR A 129 10.74 -23.09 -2.39
N PRO A 130 9.59 -22.62 -1.84
CA PRO A 130 9.39 -22.56 -0.40
C PRO A 130 9.33 -23.95 0.24
N ASN A 131 9.71 -24.04 1.50
CA ASN A 131 9.67 -25.28 2.27
C ASN A 131 8.24 -25.68 2.72
N ILE A 132 7.22 -24.93 2.37
CA ILE A 132 5.81 -25.22 2.69
C ILE A 132 5.36 -26.61 2.22
N TYR A 133 5.95 -27.16 1.16
CA TYR A 133 5.64 -28.49 0.64
C TYR A 133 6.28 -29.64 1.45
N LYS A 134 7.27 -29.32 2.28
CA LYS A 134 8.02 -30.31 3.08
C LYS A 134 7.64 -30.29 4.55
N ASN A 135 7.08 -29.17 5.01
CA ASN A 135 6.81 -28.97 6.42
C ASN A 135 5.46 -28.23 6.63
N GLU A 136 4.44 -28.99 7.01
CA GLU A 136 3.12 -28.45 7.32
C GLU A 136 3.13 -27.52 8.54
N SER A 137 4.13 -27.64 9.44
CA SER A 137 4.22 -26.77 10.63
C SER A 137 4.35 -25.28 10.26
N ILE A 138 4.89 -24.96 9.08
CA ILE A 138 4.94 -23.58 8.58
C ILE A 138 3.52 -23.02 8.40
N PHE A 139 2.66 -23.76 7.71
CA PHE A 139 1.25 -23.37 7.54
C PHE A 139 0.53 -23.26 8.90
N ARG A 140 0.80 -24.21 9.81
CA ARG A 140 0.18 -24.20 11.14
C ARG A 140 0.65 -23.03 12.00
N GLN A 141 1.89 -22.63 11.87
CA GLN A 141 2.44 -21.46 12.57
C GLN A 141 1.90 -20.16 12.00
N GLU A 142 2.06 -19.95 10.70
CA GLU A 142 1.74 -18.68 10.05
C GLU A 142 0.24 -18.48 9.84
N GLY A 143 -0.48 -19.52 9.47
CA GLY A 143 -1.92 -19.47 9.22
C GLY A 143 -2.74 -19.64 10.48
N TRP A 144 -3.08 -20.91 10.75
CA TRP A 144 -3.89 -21.27 11.90
C TRP A 144 -3.69 -22.72 12.34
N HIS A 145 -3.93 -22.98 13.60
CA HIS A 145 -3.96 -24.33 14.19
C HIS A 145 -4.89 -24.38 15.40
N TYR A 146 -5.30 -25.59 15.77
CA TYR A 146 -5.91 -25.83 17.07
C TYR A 146 -4.83 -25.97 18.13
N GLU A 147 -4.98 -25.23 19.21
CA GLU A 147 -4.16 -25.32 20.43
C GLU A 147 -4.90 -26.14 21.49
N LEU A 148 -4.32 -27.27 21.88
CA LEU A 148 -4.85 -28.19 22.90
C LEU A 148 -3.69 -28.99 23.53
N GLU A 149 -3.34 -28.72 24.77
CA GLU A 149 -2.30 -29.47 25.49
C GLU A 149 -2.87 -30.67 26.25
N GLY A 150 -3.99 -30.52 26.92
CA GLY A 150 -4.61 -31.53 27.75
C GLY A 150 -6.10 -31.75 27.49
N ASP A 151 -6.63 -32.92 27.91
CA ASP A 151 -8.03 -33.28 27.69
C ASP A 151 -9.04 -32.34 28.37
N GLU A 152 -8.67 -31.76 29.51
CA GLU A 152 -9.52 -30.86 30.28
C GLU A 152 -9.41 -29.39 29.85
N GLU A 153 -8.44 -29.05 28.97
CA GLU A 153 -8.24 -27.70 28.51
C GLU A 153 -9.24 -27.28 27.43
N GLU A 154 -9.44 -25.96 27.29
CA GLU A 154 -10.24 -25.40 26.21
C GLU A 154 -9.51 -25.55 24.87
N LEU A 155 -10.23 -25.98 23.84
CA LEU A 155 -9.74 -25.93 22.47
C LEU A 155 -9.71 -24.47 22.01
N LYS A 156 -8.58 -24.00 21.49
CA LYS A 156 -8.42 -22.66 20.98
C LYS A 156 -7.96 -22.69 19.51
N VAL A 157 -8.15 -21.58 18.81
CA VAL A 157 -7.54 -21.32 17.51
C VAL A 157 -6.42 -20.30 17.70
N ASN A 158 -5.26 -20.58 17.14
CA ASN A 158 -4.09 -19.72 17.19
C ASN A 158 -3.37 -19.72 15.84
N GLY A 159 -2.49 -18.76 15.58
CA GLY A 159 -1.70 -18.61 14.36
C GLY A 159 -1.28 -17.13 14.19
N VAL A 160 -0.19 -16.90 13.46
CA VAL A 160 0.34 -15.53 13.29
C VAL A 160 -0.67 -14.65 12.57
N VAL A 161 -1.07 -15.00 11.35
CA VAL A 161 -2.04 -14.24 10.55
C VAL A 161 -3.41 -14.23 11.21
N TYR A 162 -3.85 -15.35 11.81
CA TYR A 162 -5.12 -15.39 12.53
C TYR A 162 -5.19 -14.34 13.65
N ASN A 163 -4.13 -14.22 14.46
CA ASN A 163 -4.07 -13.26 15.56
C ASN A 163 -3.92 -11.82 15.07
N GLU A 164 -3.14 -11.59 14.01
CA GLU A 164 -2.99 -10.29 13.37
C GLU A 164 -4.35 -9.78 12.87
N MET A 165 -5.08 -10.62 12.17
CA MET A 165 -6.40 -10.25 11.65
C MET A 165 -7.44 -10.05 12.73
N LYS A 166 -7.37 -10.78 13.85
CA LYS A 166 -8.18 -10.44 15.04
C LYS A 166 -7.92 -9.02 15.54
N GLY A 167 -6.66 -8.59 15.50
CA GLY A 167 -6.28 -7.22 15.83
C GLY A 167 -6.87 -6.21 14.85
N ALA A 168 -6.71 -6.44 13.55
CA ALA A 168 -7.24 -5.57 12.49
C ALA A 168 -8.78 -5.43 12.58
N PHE A 169 -9.50 -6.52 12.85
CA PHE A 169 -10.96 -6.50 13.00
C PHE A 169 -11.46 -5.80 14.28
N SER A 170 -10.57 -5.43 15.18
CA SER A 170 -10.90 -4.59 16.34
C SER A 170 -10.78 -3.09 16.06
N SER A 171 -10.22 -2.69 14.91
CA SER A 171 -10.08 -1.30 14.48
C SER A 171 -11.30 -0.86 13.64
N PRO A 172 -12.07 0.14 14.06
CA PRO A 172 -13.21 0.62 13.25
C PRO A 172 -12.81 1.16 11.87
N ASP A 173 -11.63 1.78 11.75
CA ASP A 173 -11.16 2.31 10.47
C ASP A 173 -10.85 1.16 9.49
N ASP A 174 -10.20 0.08 9.93
CA ASP A 174 -9.92 -1.11 9.10
C ASP A 174 -11.22 -1.84 8.71
N VAL A 175 -12.19 -1.94 9.64
CA VAL A 175 -13.53 -2.48 9.36
C VAL A 175 -14.25 -1.64 8.32
N LEU A 176 -14.14 -0.30 8.38
CA LEU A 176 -14.77 0.59 7.42
C LEU A 176 -14.22 0.37 6.00
N GLU A 177 -12.90 0.37 5.82
CA GLU A 177 -12.27 0.18 4.50
C GLU A 177 -12.70 -1.15 3.87
N ARG A 178 -12.69 -2.23 4.65
CA ARG A 178 -13.14 -3.54 4.20
C ARG A 178 -14.61 -3.52 3.75
N GLU A 179 -15.49 -2.97 4.58
CA GLU A 179 -16.92 -2.92 4.25
C GLU A 179 -17.22 -2.01 3.05
N ILE A 180 -16.42 -0.96 2.84
CA ILE A 180 -16.49 -0.14 1.63
C ILE A 180 -16.19 -1.00 0.39
N MET A 181 -15.06 -1.73 0.38
CA MET A 181 -14.69 -2.58 -0.75
C MET A 181 -15.72 -3.69 -0.98
N ASN A 182 -16.13 -4.40 0.07
CA ASN A 182 -17.15 -5.44 -0.02
C ASN A 182 -18.48 -4.91 -0.57
N SER A 183 -18.85 -3.70 -0.17
CA SER A 183 -20.09 -3.06 -0.61
C SER A 183 -20.09 -2.63 -2.07
N LEU A 184 -18.93 -2.28 -2.61
CA LEU A 184 -18.75 -1.82 -3.99
C LEU A 184 -18.47 -2.97 -4.97
N TYR A 185 -17.81 -4.05 -4.51
CA TYR A 185 -17.29 -5.11 -5.39
C TYR A 185 -17.61 -6.53 -4.91
N PRO A 186 -18.87 -6.84 -4.54
CA PRO A 186 -19.24 -8.07 -3.84
C PRO A 186 -19.02 -9.36 -4.63
N HIS A 187 -18.84 -9.31 -5.96
CA HIS A 187 -18.72 -10.50 -6.81
C HIS A 187 -17.31 -10.65 -7.42
N THR A 188 -16.36 -9.84 -6.98
CA THR A 188 -14.97 -9.89 -7.45
C THR A 188 -14.02 -10.27 -6.31
N THR A 189 -12.71 -10.34 -6.59
CA THR A 189 -11.69 -10.55 -5.54
C THR A 189 -11.73 -9.49 -4.44
N TYR A 190 -12.19 -8.28 -4.75
CA TYR A 190 -12.34 -7.18 -3.80
C TYR A 190 -13.52 -7.34 -2.81
N GLY A 191 -14.44 -8.27 -3.10
CA GLY A 191 -15.50 -8.67 -2.18
C GLY A 191 -15.05 -9.70 -1.13
N CYS A 192 -13.80 -10.16 -1.20
CA CYS A 192 -13.19 -11.05 -0.22
C CYS A 192 -12.19 -10.30 0.66
N GLU A 193 -12.06 -10.71 1.91
CA GLU A 193 -11.00 -10.21 2.80
C GLU A 193 -9.69 -10.94 2.47
N SER A 194 -8.79 -10.28 1.76
CA SER A 194 -7.51 -10.88 1.33
C SER A 194 -6.56 -11.16 2.49
N GLY A 195 -6.64 -10.36 3.56
CA GLY A 195 -5.92 -10.59 4.81
C GLY A 195 -6.44 -11.79 5.59
N GLY A 196 -7.71 -12.12 5.42
CA GLY A 196 -8.41 -13.20 6.08
C GLY A 196 -9.38 -12.73 7.17
N ASP A 197 -10.60 -13.26 7.14
CA ASP A 197 -11.58 -13.07 8.20
C ASP A 197 -11.32 -14.09 9.32
N PRO A 198 -11.11 -13.69 10.58
CA PRO A 198 -10.85 -14.61 11.68
C PRO A 198 -11.93 -15.69 11.89
N GLU A 199 -13.18 -15.43 11.46
CA GLU A 199 -14.24 -16.45 11.51
C GLU A 199 -14.12 -17.49 10.39
N VAL A 200 -13.43 -17.13 9.28
CA VAL A 200 -13.31 -17.93 8.05
C VAL A 200 -11.92 -18.57 7.91
N ILE A 201 -10.85 -17.91 8.38
CA ILE A 201 -9.46 -18.44 8.35
C ILE A 201 -9.38 -19.92 8.75
N PRO A 202 -10.07 -20.40 9.84
CA PRO A 202 -9.99 -21.80 10.24
C PRO A 202 -10.66 -22.81 9.27
N GLU A 203 -11.27 -22.35 8.20
CA GLU A 203 -11.81 -23.19 7.13
C GLU A 203 -10.75 -23.58 6.09
N LEU A 204 -9.63 -22.82 6.02
CA LEU A 204 -8.54 -23.08 5.08
C LEU A 204 -7.82 -24.38 5.41
N THR A 205 -7.81 -25.28 4.45
CA THR A 205 -7.06 -26.55 4.56
C THR A 205 -5.62 -26.37 4.03
N TYR A 206 -4.72 -27.23 4.51
CA TYR A 206 -3.33 -27.24 4.03
C TYR A 206 -3.23 -27.53 2.51
N GLU A 207 -4.10 -28.40 1.97
CA GLU A 207 -4.09 -28.71 0.53
C GLU A 207 -4.55 -27.51 -0.32
N GLU A 208 -5.60 -26.79 0.09
CA GLU A 208 -6.05 -25.56 -0.59
C GLU A 208 -4.97 -24.48 -0.55
N PHE A 209 -4.28 -24.33 0.57
CA PHE A 209 -3.13 -23.45 0.71
C PHE A 209 -2.01 -23.81 -0.27
N LEU A 210 -1.64 -25.08 -0.39
CA LEU A 210 -0.63 -25.53 -1.37
C LEU A 210 -1.11 -25.36 -2.81
N ASP A 211 -2.39 -25.60 -3.10
CA ASP A 211 -2.96 -25.42 -4.44
C ASP A 211 -2.97 -23.96 -4.87
N PHE A 212 -3.20 -23.04 -3.94
CA PHE A 212 -3.10 -21.62 -4.23
C PHE A 212 -1.68 -21.22 -4.64
N HIS A 213 -0.65 -21.71 -3.93
CA HIS A 213 0.74 -21.49 -4.33
C HIS A 213 1.02 -22.10 -5.71
N ARG A 214 0.67 -23.37 -5.95
CA ARG A 214 0.86 -24.05 -7.25
C ARG A 214 0.24 -23.28 -8.40
N LYS A 215 -0.94 -22.68 -8.17
CA LYS A 215 -1.67 -21.93 -9.18
C LYS A 215 -1.07 -20.57 -9.46
N PHE A 216 -0.81 -19.77 -8.44
CA PHE A 216 -0.52 -18.36 -8.60
C PHE A 216 0.97 -18.02 -8.59
N TYR A 217 1.82 -18.80 -7.89
CA TYR A 217 3.26 -18.52 -7.75
C TYR A 217 4.07 -19.19 -8.88
N HIS A 218 3.68 -18.86 -10.10
CA HIS A 218 4.33 -19.38 -11.31
C HIS A 218 4.92 -18.21 -12.12
N PRO A 219 6.09 -18.37 -12.77
CA PRO A 219 6.70 -17.29 -13.57
C PRO A 219 5.75 -16.66 -14.61
N SER A 220 4.86 -17.45 -15.24
CA SER A 220 3.88 -16.93 -16.19
C SER A 220 2.85 -15.97 -15.58
N ASN A 221 2.70 -15.96 -14.26
CA ASN A 221 1.83 -15.07 -13.51
C ASN A 221 2.60 -13.95 -12.80
N SER A 222 3.94 -13.93 -12.93
CA SER A 222 4.78 -12.99 -12.21
C SER A 222 4.94 -11.65 -12.91
N TYR A 223 5.18 -10.62 -12.10
CA TYR A 223 5.55 -9.26 -12.45
C TYR A 223 6.89 -8.96 -11.78
N ILE A 224 7.96 -8.89 -12.57
CA ILE A 224 9.32 -8.66 -12.09
C ILE A 224 9.69 -7.21 -12.38
N TYR A 225 10.12 -6.49 -11.35
CA TYR A 225 10.49 -5.10 -11.44
C TYR A 225 11.90 -4.87 -10.92
N LEU A 226 12.71 -4.10 -11.68
CA LEU A 226 14.05 -3.67 -11.29
C LEU A 226 14.18 -2.16 -11.50
N TYR A 227 14.66 -1.45 -10.48
CA TYR A 227 14.86 -0.01 -10.50
C TYR A 227 16.23 0.37 -9.97
N GLY A 228 16.84 1.39 -10.58
CA GLY A 228 18.02 2.06 -10.07
C GLY A 228 19.28 1.84 -10.89
N ASN A 229 20.42 2.19 -10.29
CA ASN A 229 21.76 2.12 -10.89
C ASN A 229 22.34 0.72 -10.72
N MET A 230 22.15 -0.15 -11.72
CA MET A 230 22.70 -1.51 -11.73
C MET A 230 22.91 -2.01 -13.16
N ASP A 231 23.69 -3.09 -13.32
CA ASP A 231 23.73 -3.85 -14.59
C ASP A 231 22.44 -4.70 -14.71
N MET A 232 21.42 -4.13 -15.37
CA MET A 232 20.13 -4.80 -15.59
C MET A 232 20.28 -6.13 -16.34
N ALA A 233 21.24 -6.25 -17.26
CA ALA A 233 21.44 -7.48 -18.02
C ALA A 233 22.04 -8.59 -17.15
N GLU A 234 22.92 -8.25 -16.23
CA GLU A 234 23.45 -9.19 -15.23
C GLU A 234 22.32 -9.75 -14.33
N LYS A 235 21.47 -8.86 -13.81
CA LYS A 235 20.35 -9.26 -12.93
C LYS A 235 19.36 -10.15 -13.67
N LEU A 236 19.00 -9.79 -14.93
CA LEU A 236 18.10 -10.61 -15.75
C LEU A 236 18.70 -11.97 -16.11
N THR A 237 20.01 -12.03 -16.39
CA THR A 237 20.72 -13.30 -16.62
C THR A 237 20.63 -14.20 -15.39
N PHE A 238 20.90 -13.63 -14.21
CA PHE A 238 20.78 -14.37 -12.95
C PHE A 238 19.37 -14.91 -12.72
N ILE A 239 18.34 -14.08 -12.92
CA ILE A 239 16.93 -14.49 -12.75
C ILE A 239 16.57 -15.62 -13.73
N ASP A 240 17.00 -15.53 -14.98
CA ASP A 240 16.78 -16.59 -15.98
C ASP A 240 17.47 -17.89 -15.60
N GLU A 241 18.80 -17.87 -15.41
CA GLU A 241 19.62 -19.06 -15.20
C GLU A 241 19.26 -19.82 -13.91
N HIS A 242 18.95 -19.12 -12.83
CA HIS A 242 18.67 -19.74 -11.52
C HIS A 242 17.19 -20.10 -11.33
N TYR A 243 16.27 -19.40 -11.99
CA TYR A 243 14.84 -19.54 -11.70
C TYR A 243 13.98 -19.76 -12.93
N LEU A 244 13.91 -18.81 -13.87
CA LEU A 244 12.90 -18.86 -14.93
C LEU A 244 13.13 -19.99 -15.94
N SER A 245 14.38 -20.31 -16.23
CA SER A 245 14.74 -21.39 -17.19
C SER A 245 14.25 -22.77 -16.77
N ALA A 246 13.96 -22.99 -15.48
CA ALA A 246 13.44 -24.25 -14.95
C ALA A 246 11.95 -24.48 -15.25
N TYR A 247 11.22 -23.43 -15.68
CA TYR A 247 9.78 -23.50 -15.91
C TYR A 247 9.45 -23.41 -17.40
N ASP A 248 8.32 -23.97 -17.78
CA ASP A 248 7.67 -23.76 -19.07
C ASP A 248 6.50 -22.78 -18.93
N ALA A 249 5.98 -22.24 -20.05
CA ALA A 249 4.82 -21.35 -20.02
C ALA A 249 3.56 -22.09 -19.51
N LEU A 250 2.83 -21.46 -18.63
CA LEU A 250 1.57 -21.93 -18.07
C LEU A 250 0.49 -20.83 -18.25
N LYS A 251 -0.71 -21.23 -18.66
CA LYS A 251 -1.86 -20.33 -18.61
C LYS A 251 -2.42 -20.32 -17.18
N VAL A 252 -2.27 -19.19 -16.50
CA VAL A 252 -2.80 -19.00 -15.16
C VAL A 252 -4.09 -18.18 -15.25
N ASP A 253 -5.17 -18.69 -14.68
CA ASP A 253 -6.44 -17.98 -14.54
C ASP A 253 -6.38 -17.11 -13.28
N SER A 254 -5.92 -15.87 -13.45
CA SER A 254 -5.71 -14.89 -12.38
C SER A 254 -6.22 -13.49 -12.77
N GLU A 255 -7.03 -13.39 -13.83
CA GLU A 255 -7.53 -12.12 -14.32
C GLU A 255 -8.43 -11.46 -13.27
N VAL A 256 -8.22 -10.16 -13.05
CA VAL A 256 -9.05 -9.35 -12.15
C VAL A 256 -10.28 -8.90 -12.91
N THR A 257 -11.45 -9.36 -12.49
CA THR A 257 -12.72 -9.03 -13.12
C THR A 257 -13.28 -7.72 -12.60
N GLU A 258 -14.03 -7.01 -13.45
CA GLU A 258 -14.75 -5.81 -13.06
C GLU A 258 -16.11 -6.17 -12.43
N GLU A 259 -16.50 -5.41 -11.41
CA GLU A 259 -17.86 -5.47 -10.86
C GLU A 259 -18.80 -4.70 -11.79
N PRO A 260 -19.92 -5.28 -12.23
CA PRO A 260 -20.92 -4.56 -13.00
C PRO A 260 -21.56 -3.42 -12.20
N ALA A 261 -21.91 -2.32 -12.87
CA ALA A 261 -22.62 -1.24 -12.23
C ALA A 261 -23.96 -1.73 -11.62
N PHE A 262 -24.30 -1.21 -10.46
CA PHE A 262 -25.49 -1.62 -9.73
C PHE A 262 -26.78 -1.03 -10.33
N ASP A 263 -27.87 -1.76 -10.26
CA ASP A 263 -29.22 -1.22 -10.58
C ASP A 263 -29.66 -0.18 -9.54
N LYS A 264 -29.24 -0.34 -8.30
CA LYS A 264 -29.56 0.54 -7.16
C LYS A 264 -28.35 0.64 -6.22
N PRO A 265 -28.16 1.80 -5.57
CA PRO A 265 -27.14 1.95 -4.54
C PRO A 265 -27.23 0.90 -3.44
N GLY A 266 -26.08 0.37 -3.02
CA GLY A 266 -25.97 -0.54 -1.88
C GLY A 266 -26.13 0.20 -0.55
N ARG A 267 -26.50 -0.54 0.51
CA ARG A 267 -26.48 -0.04 1.88
C ARG A 267 -26.11 -1.18 2.84
N ILE A 268 -25.08 -0.97 3.61
CA ILE A 268 -24.59 -1.93 4.62
C ILE A 268 -24.58 -1.25 5.98
N VAL A 269 -24.97 -1.99 7.00
CA VAL A 269 -24.85 -1.61 8.41
C VAL A 269 -24.10 -2.71 9.13
N ARG A 270 -23.04 -2.34 9.84
CA ARG A 270 -22.22 -3.26 10.63
C ARG A 270 -22.02 -2.72 12.04
N ASP A 271 -22.04 -3.63 13.01
CA ASP A 271 -21.58 -3.32 14.35
C ASP A 271 -20.04 -3.23 14.35
N CYS A 272 -19.48 -2.25 15.06
CA CYS A 272 -18.05 -2.13 15.31
C CYS A 272 -17.77 -2.00 16.80
N PRO A 273 -16.64 -2.53 17.29
CA PRO A 273 -16.32 -2.46 18.71
C PRO A 273 -15.94 -1.03 19.11
N ILE A 274 -16.29 -0.68 20.36
CA ILE A 274 -15.84 0.54 21.02
C ILE A 274 -15.31 0.22 22.40
N GLY A 275 -14.43 1.09 22.93
CA GLY A 275 -13.83 0.95 24.26
C GLY A 275 -14.81 1.20 25.41
N GLU A 276 -14.52 0.63 26.59
CA GLU A 276 -15.26 0.95 27.80
C GLU A 276 -15.18 2.46 28.11
N GLY A 277 -16.36 3.09 28.24
CA GLY A 277 -16.48 4.52 28.54
C GLY A 277 -16.60 5.43 27.33
N GLU A 278 -16.60 4.90 26.13
CA GLU A 278 -16.98 5.63 24.90
C GLU A 278 -18.50 5.66 24.74
N ASP A 279 -19.00 6.68 24.02
CA ASP A 279 -20.42 6.90 23.83
C ASP A 279 -20.91 6.17 22.56
N GLU A 280 -21.85 5.23 22.71
CA GLU A 280 -22.45 4.52 21.57
C GLU A 280 -23.22 5.45 20.62
N GLU A 281 -23.78 6.58 21.12
CA GLU A 281 -24.58 7.47 20.31
C GLU A 281 -23.74 8.36 19.37
N GLU A 282 -22.47 8.65 19.71
CA GLU A 282 -21.62 9.63 19.01
C GLU A 282 -20.36 9.03 18.37
N ASN A 283 -20.25 7.71 18.23
CA ASN A 283 -19.10 7.03 17.61
C ASN A 283 -19.48 6.26 16.33
N THR A 284 -20.60 6.62 15.69
CA THR A 284 -20.98 6.08 14.39
C THR A 284 -20.09 6.62 13.28
N TYR A 285 -19.74 5.76 12.31
CA TYR A 285 -19.15 6.17 11.04
C TYR A 285 -20.22 6.09 9.95
N LEU A 286 -20.34 7.15 9.17
CA LEU A 286 -21.17 7.19 7.97
C LEU A 286 -20.26 7.37 6.76
N SER A 287 -20.37 6.50 5.77
CA SER A 287 -19.65 6.68 4.52
C SER A 287 -20.54 6.57 3.31
N GLN A 288 -20.28 7.40 2.31
CA GLN A 288 -20.88 7.30 0.98
C GLN A 288 -19.76 7.05 -0.02
N ASN A 289 -19.89 5.95 -0.77
CA ASN A 289 -18.82 5.36 -1.55
C ASN A 289 -19.24 5.25 -3.01
N PHE A 290 -18.34 5.56 -3.93
CA PHE A 290 -18.59 5.63 -5.37
C PHE A 290 -17.47 4.92 -6.13
N CYS A 291 -17.82 3.98 -7.01
CA CYS A 291 -16.89 3.46 -8.01
C CYS A 291 -16.65 4.54 -9.08
N VAL A 292 -15.39 4.92 -9.33
CA VAL A 292 -15.06 6.10 -10.14
C VAL A 292 -14.22 5.77 -11.37
N GLY A 293 -14.62 4.79 -12.12
CA GLY A 293 -14.07 4.50 -13.43
C GLY A 293 -13.08 3.35 -13.47
N ASP A 294 -11.98 3.51 -14.18
CA ASP A 294 -11.02 2.47 -14.51
C ASP A 294 -9.59 3.00 -14.25
N SER A 295 -8.77 2.22 -13.56
CA SER A 295 -7.36 2.54 -13.30
C SER A 295 -6.51 2.70 -14.57
N LEU A 296 -6.96 2.18 -15.71
CA LEU A 296 -6.27 2.34 -17.00
C LEU A 296 -6.49 3.72 -17.66
N ASP A 297 -7.27 4.61 -17.06
CA ASP A 297 -7.40 6.01 -17.50
C ASP A 297 -6.48 6.92 -16.65
N PRO A 298 -5.27 7.28 -17.14
CA PRO A 298 -4.31 8.06 -16.37
C PRO A 298 -4.77 9.50 -16.09
N LYS A 299 -5.66 10.05 -16.92
CA LYS A 299 -6.23 11.39 -16.70
C LYS A 299 -7.24 11.36 -15.57
N LEU A 300 -8.12 10.38 -15.56
CA LEU A 300 -9.11 10.18 -14.50
C LEU A 300 -8.43 9.87 -13.16
N TYR A 301 -7.40 9.02 -13.18
CA TYR A 301 -6.59 8.64 -12.02
C TYR A 301 -6.05 9.87 -11.27
N ILE A 302 -5.46 10.85 -11.97
CA ILE A 302 -4.97 12.10 -11.36
C ILE A 302 -6.11 13.09 -11.08
N ALA A 303 -7.12 13.15 -11.96
CA ALA A 303 -8.23 14.10 -11.79
C ALA A 303 -9.00 13.85 -10.50
N PHE A 304 -9.19 12.60 -10.10
CA PHE A 304 -9.85 12.28 -8.82
C PHE A 304 -8.98 12.58 -7.60
N GLN A 305 -7.64 12.52 -7.69
CA GLN A 305 -6.76 13.04 -6.62
C GLN A 305 -6.98 14.54 -6.42
N ILE A 306 -7.08 15.29 -7.53
CA ILE A 306 -7.34 16.74 -7.48
C ILE A 306 -8.75 17.02 -6.94
N LEU A 307 -9.75 16.23 -7.34
CA LEU A 307 -11.12 16.35 -6.81
C LEU A 307 -11.18 16.03 -5.32
N ASP A 308 -10.51 14.97 -4.87
CA ASP A 308 -10.39 14.64 -3.45
C ASP A 308 -9.87 15.85 -2.65
N TYR A 309 -8.78 16.44 -3.12
CA TYR A 309 -8.21 17.62 -2.50
C TYR A 309 -9.21 18.77 -2.47
N ALA A 310 -9.82 19.09 -3.61
CA ALA A 310 -10.72 20.26 -3.73
C ALA A 310 -12.06 20.09 -2.99
N LEU A 311 -12.55 18.86 -2.82
CA LEU A 311 -13.81 18.56 -2.14
C LEU A 311 -13.67 18.45 -0.62
N CYS A 312 -12.62 17.78 -0.13
CA CYS A 312 -12.50 17.38 1.27
C CYS A 312 -11.17 17.72 1.94
N SER A 313 -10.03 17.58 1.24
CA SER A 313 -8.72 17.61 1.91
C SER A 313 -8.14 19.01 2.06
N ALA A 314 -8.48 19.95 1.16
CA ALA A 314 -8.01 21.34 1.24
C ALA A 314 -8.62 22.08 2.45
N PRO A 315 -7.88 23.04 3.06
CA PRO A 315 -8.45 23.92 4.08
C PRO A 315 -9.68 24.66 3.55
N GLY A 316 -10.82 24.51 4.24
CA GLY A 316 -12.09 25.12 3.83
C GLY A 316 -12.74 24.44 2.63
N ALA A 317 -12.36 23.21 2.30
CA ALA A 317 -12.97 22.43 1.25
C ALA A 317 -14.50 22.33 1.44
N PRO A 318 -15.30 22.53 0.39
CA PRO A 318 -16.72 22.80 0.51
C PRO A 318 -17.52 21.64 1.10
N LEU A 319 -17.16 20.42 0.81
CA LEU A 319 -17.89 19.26 1.30
C LEU A 319 -17.57 18.98 2.77
N LYS A 320 -16.30 18.97 3.15
CA LYS A 320 -15.88 18.86 4.56
C LYS A 320 -16.50 19.98 5.40
N GLN A 321 -16.40 21.21 4.94
CA GLN A 321 -16.90 22.37 5.67
C GLN A 321 -18.44 22.31 5.86
N ALA A 322 -19.18 21.95 4.82
CA ALA A 322 -20.65 21.86 4.90
C ALA A 322 -21.12 20.79 5.89
N LEU A 323 -20.45 19.65 5.95
CA LEU A 323 -20.77 18.58 6.89
C LEU A 323 -20.43 18.98 8.34
N VAL A 324 -19.25 19.55 8.56
CA VAL A 324 -18.81 20.04 9.88
C VAL A 324 -19.72 21.15 10.40
N ASP A 325 -20.10 22.13 9.56
CA ASP A 325 -21.00 23.23 9.94
C ASP A 325 -22.40 22.76 10.34
N ARG A 326 -22.84 21.60 9.82
CA ARG A 326 -24.10 20.96 10.21
C ARG A 326 -23.96 20.04 11.43
N GLY A 327 -22.76 19.90 11.98
CA GLY A 327 -22.47 19.00 13.09
C GLY A 327 -22.61 17.51 12.68
N ILE A 328 -22.32 17.20 11.42
CA ILE A 328 -22.29 15.84 10.90
C ILE A 328 -20.86 15.35 10.94
N GLY A 329 -20.54 14.58 12.00
CA GLY A 329 -19.19 14.12 12.29
C GLY A 329 -18.31 15.17 13.00
N LYS A 330 -17.53 14.71 13.96
CA LYS A 330 -16.47 15.51 14.59
C LYS A 330 -15.25 15.59 13.68
N ASP A 331 -15.04 14.53 12.86
CA ASP A 331 -14.10 14.54 11.75
C ASP A 331 -14.79 14.13 10.45
N VAL A 332 -14.37 14.76 9.35
CA VAL A 332 -14.84 14.46 8.00
C VAL A 332 -13.63 14.37 7.09
N TYR A 333 -13.52 13.28 6.37
CA TYR A 333 -12.44 13.04 5.42
C TYR A 333 -12.94 12.29 4.18
N SER A 334 -12.08 12.16 3.21
CA SER A 334 -12.33 11.37 1.99
C SER A 334 -11.25 10.31 1.81
N ILE A 335 -11.60 9.27 1.09
CA ILE A 335 -10.69 8.21 0.66
C ILE A 335 -10.78 8.15 -0.87
N TYR A 336 -9.63 8.17 -1.53
CA TYR A 336 -9.53 7.84 -2.94
C TYR A 336 -8.57 6.67 -3.11
N GLU A 337 -9.14 5.46 -3.28
CA GLU A 337 -8.37 4.24 -3.55
C GLU A 337 -8.25 4.05 -5.06
N ASN A 338 -7.02 4.14 -5.56
CA ASN A 338 -6.72 4.05 -6.98
C ASN A 338 -5.73 2.93 -7.35
N GLY A 339 -5.27 2.14 -6.38
CA GLY A 339 -4.39 0.99 -6.56
C GLY A 339 -5.11 -0.31 -6.92
N ILE A 340 -6.39 -0.23 -7.31
CA ILE A 340 -7.26 -1.35 -7.69
C ILE A 340 -7.84 -1.17 -9.09
N ARG A 341 -8.37 -2.24 -9.69
CA ARG A 341 -8.89 -2.23 -11.07
C ARG A 341 -9.95 -1.16 -11.33
N GLN A 342 -10.90 -1.03 -10.43
CA GLN A 342 -11.95 -0.01 -10.47
C GLN A 342 -11.77 0.89 -9.23
N PRO A 343 -11.13 2.05 -9.36
CA PRO A 343 -10.94 2.99 -8.25
C PRO A 343 -12.26 3.39 -7.58
N TYR A 344 -12.20 3.72 -6.29
CA TYR A 344 -13.36 4.28 -5.61
C TYR A 344 -13.00 5.57 -4.87
N PHE A 345 -14.02 6.42 -4.72
CA PHE A 345 -13.99 7.63 -3.91
C PHE A 345 -15.03 7.50 -2.79
N SER A 346 -14.65 7.85 -1.58
CA SER A 346 -15.53 7.81 -0.41
C SER A 346 -15.50 9.13 0.34
N VAL A 347 -16.66 9.51 0.87
CA VAL A 347 -16.79 10.60 1.85
C VAL A 347 -17.17 9.96 3.17
N VAL A 348 -16.42 10.26 4.22
CA VAL A 348 -16.58 9.66 5.54
C VAL A 348 -16.84 10.76 6.56
N ALA A 349 -17.89 10.58 7.37
CA ALA A 349 -18.13 11.34 8.60
C ALA A 349 -17.93 10.40 9.79
N LYS A 350 -16.97 10.72 10.65
CA LYS A 350 -16.59 9.97 11.83
C LYS A 350 -17.09 10.67 13.10
N ASP A 351 -17.32 9.90 14.14
CA ASP A 351 -17.82 10.38 15.42
C ASP A 351 -19.14 11.17 15.28
N THR A 352 -20.13 10.51 14.69
CA THR A 352 -21.49 11.02 14.46
C THR A 352 -22.53 10.05 15.01
N SER A 353 -23.80 10.23 14.68
CA SER A 353 -24.88 9.31 15.06
C SER A 353 -25.59 8.74 13.82
N VAL A 354 -26.22 7.58 13.97
CA VAL A 354 -26.94 6.91 12.89
C VAL A 354 -28.14 7.73 12.38
N GLU A 355 -28.76 8.54 13.25
CA GLU A 355 -29.87 9.43 12.91
C GLU A 355 -29.44 10.50 11.90
N LYS A 356 -28.16 10.82 11.82
CA LYS A 356 -27.58 11.77 10.87
C LYS A 356 -27.43 11.22 9.44
N GLU A 357 -27.67 9.94 9.19
CA GLU A 357 -27.51 9.33 7.86
C GLU A 357 -28.20 10.13 6.76
N GLN A 358 -29.50 10.43 6.94
CA GLN A 358 -30.26 11.13 5.90
C GLN A 358 -29.78 12.56 5.68
N GLU A 359 -29.40 13.25 6.74
CA GLU A 359 -28.83 14.60 6.65
C GLU A 359 -27.45 14.56 5.99
N PHE A 360 -26.59 13.59 6.32
CA PHE A 360 -25.30 13.36 5.68
C PHE A 360 -25.43 13.19 4.15
N LEU A 361 -26.32 12.30 3.72
CA LEU A 361 -26.55 12.05 2.30
C LEU A 361 -27.13 13.28 1.59
N GLN A 362 -28.04 14.00 2.25
CA GLN A 362 -28.66 15.20 1.68
C GLN A 362 -27.65 16.34 1.53
N VAL A 363 -26.83 16.62 2.56
CA VAL A 363 -25.82 17.69 2.52
C VAL A 363 -24.75 17.37 1.48
N THR A 364 -24.27 16.11 1.44
CA THR A 364 -23.32 15.66 0.41
C THR A 364 -23.89 15.92 -0.99
N LYS A 365 -25.12 15.50 -1.23
CA LYS A 365 -25.79 15.70 -2.52
C LYS A 365 -25.95 17.20 -2.87
N GLU A 366 -26.42 18.02 -1.94
CA GLU A 366 -26.61 19.47 -2.15
C GLU A 366 -25.31 20.18 -2.55
N VAL A 367 -24.19 19.83 -1.86
CA VAL A 367 -22.88 20.39 -2.19
C VAL A 367 -22.41 19.94 -3.57
N LEU A 368 -22.54 18.66 -3.89
CA LEU A 368 -22.12 18.14 -5.19
C LEU A 368 -22.98 18.72 -6.33
N GLU A 369 -24.32 18.82 -6.16
CA GLU A 369 -25.21 19.46 -7.13
C GLU A 369 -24.85 20.93 -7.35
N LYS A 370 -24.54 21.65 -6.27
CA LYS A 370 -24.10 23.05 -6.35
C LYS A 370 -22.81 23.18 -7.13
N LEU A 371 -21.78 22.35 -6.82
CA LEU A 371 -20.49 22.39 -7.53
C LEU A 371 -20.64 21.99 -9.00
N ALA A 372 -21.45 21.01 -9.32
CA ALA A 372 -21.71 20.62 -10.71
C ALA A 372 -22.43 21.72 -11.52
N ALA A 373 -23.30 22.52 -10.87
CA ALA A 373 -24.08 23.56 -11.52
C ALA A 373 -23.38 24.94 -11.57
N GLU A 374 -22.72 25.34 -10.47
CA GLU A 374 -22.13 26.67 -10.32
C GLU A 374 -20.60 26.68 -10.61
N GLY A 375 -19.95 25.50 -10.64
CA GLY A 375 -18.51 25.34 -10.85
C GLY A 375 -17.71 25.35 -9.54
N PHE A 376 -16.47 24.89 -9.66
CA PHE A 376 -15.46 24.98 -8.60
C PHE A 376 -14.79 26.37 -8.57
N ASP A 377 -14.24 26.74 -7.43
CA ASP A 377 -13.25 27.82 -7.39
C ASP A 377 -12.01 27.38 -8.20
N GLU A 378 -11.72 28.12 -9.28
CA GLU A 378 -10.56 27.85 -10.14
C GLU A 378 -9.25 27.82 -9.35
N LYS A 379 -9.13 28.64 -8.29
CA LYS A 379 -7.92 28.69 -7.45
C LYS A 379 -7.78 27.40 -6.63
N ALA A 380 -8.87 26.84 -6.12
CA ALA A 380 -8.85 25.60 -5.37
C ALA A 380 -8.42 24.41 -6.26
N LEU A 381 -8.95 24.31 -7.49
CA LEU A 381 -8.53 23.30 -8.45
C LEU A 381 -7.05 23.47 -8.83
N LEU A 382 -6.60 24.68 -9.11
CA LEU A 382 -5.20 24.96 -9.42
C LEU A 382 -4.27 24.65 -8.24
N ALA A 383 -4.70 24.90 -7.02
CA ALA A 383 -3.95 24.52 -5.82
C ALA A 383 -3.81 23.00 -5.70
N GLY A 384 -4.88 22.25 -5.93
CA GLY A 384 -4.83 20.78 -5.97
C GLY A 384 -3.90 20.25 -7.07
N ILE A 385 -3.97 20.82 -8.28
CA ILE A 385 -3.07 20.46 -9.38
C ILE A 385 -1.60 20.74 -8.99
N ASN A 386 -1.32 21.91 -8.44
CA ASN A 386 0.05 22.28 -8.04
C ASN A 386 0.57 21.37 -6.91
N TYR A 387 -0.28 21.07 -5.92
CA TYR A 387 0.06 20.19 -4.81
C TYR A 387 0.47 18.79 -5.29
N TYR A 388 -0.35 18.17 -6.12
CA TYR A 388 -0.03 16.83 -6.64
C TYR A 388 1.11 16.86 -7.66
N GLU A 389 1.16 17.85 -8.58
CA GLU A 389 2.29 18.00 -9.50
C GLU A 389 3.61 18.14 -8.75
N PHE A 390 3.64 18.93 -7.66
CA PHE A 390 4.80 19.06 -6.79
C PHE A 390 5.19 17.71 -6.19
N LYS A 391 4.23 16.98 -5.57
CA LYS A 391 4.50 15.65 -4.98
C LYS A 391 5.03 14.65 -6.00
N TYR A 392 4.47 14.60 -7.20
CA TYR A 392 4.95 13.73 -8.26
C TYR A 392 6.37 14.10 -8.73
N ARG A 393 6.69 15.39 -8.84
CA ARG A 393 8.02 15.86 -9.22
C ARG A 393 9.06 15.66 -8.13
N GLU A 394 8.73 15.95 -6.90
CA GLU A 394 9.61 15.80 -5.74
C GLU A 394 9.87 14.32 -5.46
N ALA A 395 8.80 13.52 -5.51
CA ALA A 395 8.81 12.10 -5.24
C ALA A 395 9.56 11.76 -3.93
N ASP A 396 9.24 12.54 -2.88
CA ASP A 396 9.65 12.25 -1.50
C ASP A 396 8.59 11.37 -0.84
N PHE A 397 8.95 10.14 -0.56
CA PHE A 397 8.08 9.14 0.05
C PHE A 397 8.51 8.80 1.49
N GLY A 398 9.25 9.70 2.12
CA GLY A 398 9.71 9.55 3.49
C GLY A 398 10.71 8.40 3.64
N SER A 399 10.37 7.39 4.43
CA SER A 399 11.21 6.22 4.67
C SER A 399 11.14 5.17 3.55
N TYR A 400 10.20 5.28 2.64
CA TYR A 400 10.06 4.33 1.54
C TYR A 400 11.01 4.67 0.39
N PRO A 401 11.73 3.66 -0.17
CA PRO A 401 12.54 3.86 -1.36
C PRO A 401 11.71 4.40 -2.54
N LYS A 402 12.21 5.44 -3.20
CA LYS A 402 11.54 6.04 -4.36
C LYS A 402 11.21 5.01 -5.44
N GLY A 403 12.16 4.12 -5.75
CA GLY A 403 11.97 3.08 -6.74
C GLY A 403 10.88 2.08 -6.38
N LEU A 404 10.65 1.81 -5.08
CA LEU A 404 9.56 0.97 -4.62
C LEU A 404 8.21 1.63 -4.90
N MET A 405 8.05 2.90 -4.55
CA MET A 405 6.80 3.63 -4.75
C MET A 405 6.43 3.75 -6.23
N TYR A 406 7.42 4.01 -7.09
CA TYR A 406 7.20 3.92 -8.54
C TYR A 406 6.83 2.51 -8.98
N GLY A 407 7.46 1.48 -8.42
CA GLY A 407 7.16 0.09 -8.74
C GLY A 407 5.74 -0.33 -8.36
N LEU A 408 5.25 0.11 -7.19
CA LEU A 408 3.86 -0.12 -6.79
C LEU A 408 2.88 0.62 -7.72
N GLN A 409 3.16 1.88 -8.04
CA GLN A 409 2.36 2.67 -8.97
C GLN A 409 2.36 2.08 -10.41
N VAL A 410 3.44 1.41 -10.82
CA VAL A 410 3.48 0.64 -12.07
C VAL A 410 2.46 -0.50 -12.05
N LEU A 411 2.25 -1.16 -10.92
CA LEU A 411 1.27 -2.25 -10.79
C LEU A 411 -0.18 -1.76 -10.90
N ASP A 412 -0.50 -0.50 -10.58
CA ASP A 412 -1.85 0.05 -10.65
C ASP A 412 -2.46 0.04 -12.07
N SER A 413 -1.63 -0.17 -13.08
CA SER A 413 -2.07 -0.38 -14.47
C SER A 413 -1.54 -1.69 -15.07
N TRP A 414 -0.29 -2.05 -14.78
CA TRP A 414 0.35 -3.23 -15.38
C TRP A 414 -0.34 -4.54 -15.01
N LEU A 415 -0.91 -4.60 -13.81
CA LEU A 415 -1.66 -5.76 -13.35
C LEU A 415 -2.89 -6.06 -14.22
N TYR A 416 -3.44 -5.06 -14.90
CA TYR A 416 -4.69 -5.13 -15.66
C TYR A 416 -4.47 -5.06 -17.19
N ASP A 417 -3.39 -4.44 -17.66
CA ASP A 417 -2.96 -4.48 -19.06
C ASP A 417 -1.43 -4.61 -19.16
N ASP A 418 -0.98 -5.75 -19.65
CA ASP A 418 0.45 -6.08 -19.83
C ASP A 418 1.24 -5.04 -20.65
N ARG A 419 0.55 -4.17 -21.42
CA ARG A 419 1.15 -3.18 -22.31
C ARG A 419 1.32 -1.81 -21.69
N LEU A 420 0.72 -1.55 -20.51
CA LEU A 420 0.58 -0.22 -19.93
C LEU A 420 1.23 -0.07 -18.54
N PRO A 421 2.47 -0.57 -18.30
CA PRO A 421 3.07 -0.50 -16.96
C PRO A 421 3.41 0.93 -16.51
N PHE A 422 3.67 1.86 -17.43
CA PHE A 422 4.30 3.13 -17.07
C PHE A 422 3.38 4.34 -17.11
N ILE A 423 2.06 4.14 -17.35
CA ILE A 423 1.13 5.26 -17.59
C ILE A 423 0.96 6.17 -16.37
N HIS A 424 1.14 5.67 -15.14
CA HIS A 424 0.95 6.45 -13.92
C HIS A 424 2.22 7.15 -13.42
N ILE A 425 3.40 6.67 -13.81
CA ILE A 425 4.68 7.32 -13.49
C ILE A 425 5.10 8.38 -14.53
N GLU A 426 4.29 8.58 -15.58
CA GLU A 426 4.46 9.57 -16.64
C GLU A 426 3.33 10.61 -16.54
N ALA A 427 3.37 11.46 -15.52
CA ALA A 427 2.26 12.30 -15.09
C ALA A 427 2.31 13.77 -15.55
N ASN A 428 3.49 14.29 -15.93
CA ASN A 428 3.67 15.72 -16.23
C ASN A 428 2.75 16.25 -17.35
N ASN A 429 2.56 15.45 -18.40
CA ASN A 429 1.66 15.80 -19.50
C ASN A 429 0.20 15.84 -19.04
N THR A 430 -0.19 14.91 -18.18
CA THR A 430 -1.52 14.82 -17.60
C THR A 430 -1.82 16.04 -16.73
N PHE A 431 -0.88 16.46 -15.88
CA PHE A 431 -1.03 17.70 -15.10
C PHE A 431 -1.16 18.94 -15.99
N ALA A 432 -0.36 19.04 -17.05
CA ALA A 432 -0.44 20.15 -18.02
C ALA A 432 -1.79 20.17 -18.78
N GLU A 433 -2.36 19.01 -19.04
CA GLU A 433 -3.68 18.88 -19.63
C GLU A 433 -4.79 19.25 -18.62
N LEU A 434 -4.78 18.70 -17.42
CA LEU A 434 -5.75 18.98 -16.37
C LEU A 434 -5.77 20.48 -16.00
N ARG A 435 -4.62 21.16 -16.05
CA ARG A 435 -4.54 22.61 -15.85
C ARG A 435 -5.34 23.40 -16.90
N LYS A 436 -5.45 22.92 -18.13
CA LYS A 436 -6.29 23.53 -19.17
C LYS A 436 -7.77 23.25 -18.93
N GLU A 437 -8.05 22.08 -18.36
CA GLU A 437 -9.42 21.63 -18.09
C GLU A 437 -10.12 22.40 -16.96
N VAL A 438 -9.41 23.12 -16.11
CA VAL A 438 -9.98 23.92 -15.00
C VAL A 438 -11.10 24.87 -15.44
N LYS A 439 -11.06 25.31 -16.71
CA LYS A 439 -12.04 26.29 -17.25
C LYS A 439 -13.02 25.68 -18.25
N THR A 440 -13.02 24.37 -18.45
CA THR A 440 -13.83 23.71 -19.48
C THR A 440 -15.10 23.08 -18.94
N GLY A 441 -15.27 23.02 -17.63
CA GLY A 441 -16.35 22.26 -16.97
C GLY A 441 -16.02 20.77 -16.84
N TYR A 442 -14.78 20.36 -17.04
CA TYR A 442 -14.36 18.95 -16.96
C TYR A 442 -14.55 18.38 -15.55
N PHE A 443 -14.10 19.10 -14.51
CA PHE A 443 -14.21 18.64 -13.12
C PHE A 443 -15.67 18.59 -12.66
N GLU A 444 -16.49 19.54 -13.07
CA GLU A 444 -17.93 19.56 -12.85
C GLU A 444 -18.59 18.35 -13.53
N GLY A 445 -18.15 18.03 -14.75
CA GLY A 445 -18.61 16.85 -15.48
C GLY A 445 -18.25 15.54 -14.80
N LEU A 446 -17.08 15.44 -14.14
CA LEU A 446 -16.69 14.28 -13.34
C LEU A 446 -17.61 14.12 -12.11
N VAL A 447 -17.89 15.22 -11.39
CA VAL A 447 -18.82 15.20 -10.25
C VAL A 447 -20.20 14.75 -10.71
N GLN A 448 -20.72 15.30 -11.81
CA GLN A 448 -22.01 14.90 -12.35
C GLN A 448 -22.05 13.41 -12.70
N LYS A 449 -21.05 12.93 -13.46
CA LYS A 449 -21.02 11.57 -13.98
C LYS A 449 -20.79 10.52 -12.90
N TYR A 450 -19.78 10.73 -12.04
CA TYR A 450 -19.30 9.69 -11.14
C TYR A 450 -19.82 9.79 -9.71
N LEU A 451 -20.31 10.96 -9.26
CA LEU A 451 -20.81 11.14 -7.89
C LEU A 451 -22.33 11.34 -7.85
N LEU A 452 -22.93 12.03 -8.82
CA LEU A 452 -24.37 12.31 -8.83
C LEU A 452 -25.18 11.27 -9.61
N ASP A 453 -24.82 10.99 -10.87
CA ASP A 453 -25.57 10.11 -11.77
C ASP A 453 -25.17 8.62 -11.61
N ASN A 454 -24.11 8.33 -10.88
CA ASN A 454 -23.56 7.00 -10.71
C ASN A 454 -24.44 6.13 -9.80
N THR A 455 -24.88 4.97 -10.30
CA THR A 455 -25.61 3.97 -9.51
C THR A 455 -24.67 2.95 -8.84
N HIS A 456 -23.40 2.81 -9.31
CA HIS A 456 -22.39 1.97 -8.70
C HIS A 456 -21.81 2.67 -7.46
N ARG A 457 -22.61 2.74 -6.43
CA ARG A 457 -22.31 3.39 -5.17
C ARG A 457 -22.95 2.66 -4.00
N SER A 458 -22.43 2.90 -2.80
CA SER A 458 -22.93 2.33 -1.56
C SER A 458 -22.93 3.35 -0.43
N VAL A 459 -23.66 3.02 0.63
CA VAL A 459 -23.59 3.65 1.94
C VAL A 459 -23.18 2.58 2.94
N VAL A 460 -22.11 2.82 3.70
CA VAL A 460 -21.67 1.96 4.79
C VAL A 460 -21.82 2.72 6.10
N ILE A 461 -22.43 2.07 7.07
CA ILE A 461 -22.65 2.59 8.41
C ILE A 461 -22.01 1.63 9.40
N LEU A 462 -21.04 2.11 10.16
CA LEU A 462 -20.52 1.36 11.30
C LEU A 462 -21.21 1.88 12.56
N GLN A 463 -21.95 1.00 13.22
CA GLN A 463 -22.63 1.30 14.47
C GLN A 463 -21.73 0.84 15.64
N PRO A 464 -21.36 1.75 16.54
CA PRO A 464 -20.61 1.38 17.74
C PRO A 464 -21.45 0.44 18.60
N LYS A 465 -20.80 -0.59 19.15
CA LYS A 465 -21.44 -1.54 20.06
C LYS A 465 -20.51 -1.88 21.20
N LEU A 466 -20.91 -1.50 22.40
CA LEU A 466 -20.19 -1.83 23.61
C LEU A 466 -20.27 -3.35 23.89
N GLY A 467 -19.17 -3.94 24.31
CA GLY A 467 -19.09 -5.37 24.61
C GLY A 467 -19.09 -6.30 23.38
N LEU A 468 -18.93 -5.76 22.17
CA LEU A 468 -18.92 -6.57 20.94
C LEU A 468 -17.75 -7.57 20.94
N LEU A 469 -16.55 -7.15 21.37
CA LEU A 469 -15.39 -8.04 21.43
C LEU A 469 -15.60 -9.19 22.41
N GLU A 470 -16.16 -8.92 23.59
CA GLU A 470 -16.50 -9.94 24.59
C GLU A 470 -17.57 -10.91 24.08
N GLU A 471 -18.56 -10.38 23.35
CA GLU A 471 -19.60 -11.21 22.71
C GLU A 471 -18.99 -12.13 21.64
N GLN A 472 -18.09 -11.60 20.82
CA GLN A 472 -17.38 -12.37 19.80
C GLN A 472 -16.47 -13.43 20.42
N GLU A 473 -15.70 -13.09 21.45
CA GLU A 473 -14.88 -14.05 22.19
C GLU A 473 -15.70 -15.15 22.83
N GLN A 474 -16.84 -14.82 23.43
CA GLN A 474 -17.72 -15.81 24.03
C GLN A 474 -18.31 -16.76 22.98
N LYS A 475 -18.75 -16.22 21.84
CA LYS A 475 -19.22 -17.04 20.68
C LYS A 475 -18.13 -17.96 20.18
N GLN A 476 -16.90 -17.46 20.09
CA GLN A 476 -15.76 -18.27 19.65
C GLN A 476 -15.47 -19.41 20.64
N ARG A 477 -15.48 -19.15 21.95
CA ARG A 477 -15.32 -20.18 22.98
C ARG A 477 -16.41 -21.26 22.89
N GLU A 478 -17.67 -20.85 22.73
CA GLU A 478 -18.81 -21.74 22.56
C GLU A 478 -18.68 -22.59 21.30
N LYS A 479 -18.28 -21.99 20.17
CA LYS A 479 -17.99 -22.69 18.91
C LYS A 479 -16.91 -23.74 19.10
N MET A 480 -15.80 -23.37 19.74
CA MET A 480 -14.68 -24.29 20.00
C MET A 480 -15.06 -25.42 20.96
N ALA A 481 -15.87 -25.15 21.98
CA ALA A 481 -16.40 -26.18 22.87
C ALA A 481 -17.28 -27.19 22.10
N GLN A 482 -18.11 -26.71 21.17
CA GLN A 482 -18.93 -27.57 20.31
C GLN A 482 -18.06 -28.41 19.35
N VAL A 483 -17.05 -27.78 18.71
CA VAL A 483 -16.09 -28.47 17.84
C VAL A 483 -15.38 -29.57 18.61
N LYS A 484 -14.84 -29.26 19.80
CA LYS A 484 -14.18 -30.25 20.67
C LYS A 484 -15.10 -31.40 21.04
N ALA A 485 -16.34 -31.09 21.42
CA ALA A 485 -17.32 -32.13 21.82
C ALA A 485 -17.75 -33.03 20.66
N ALA A 486 -17.64 -32.58 19.41
CA ALA A 486 -17.96 -33.32 18.23
C ALA A 486 -16.79 -34.23 17.73
N MET A 487 -15.57 -33.95 18.19
CA MET A 487 -14.39 -34.73 17.81
C MET A 487 -14.39 -36.12 18.44
N SER A 488 -13.98 -37.09 17.65
CA SER A 488 -13.67 -38.44 18.16
C SER A 488 -12.39 -38.42 19.01
N PRO A 489 -12.16 -39.45 19.85
CA PRO A 489 -10.90 -39.57 20.60
C PRO A 489 -9.65 -39.55 19.68
N GLU A 490 -9.76 -40.16 18.49
CA GLU A 490 -8.69 -40.20 17.50
C GLU A 490 -8.41 -38.82 16.92
N GLU A 491 -9.43 -38.01 16.64
CA GLU A 491 -9.29 -36.64 16.17
C GLU A 491 -8.69 -35.72 17.24
N LEU A 492 -9.11 -35.84 18.49
CA LEU A 492 -8.52 -35.10 19.61
C LEU A 492 -7.03 -35.44 19.79
N GLU A 493 -6.67 -36.71 19.67
CA GLU A 493 -5.26 -37.13 19.76
C GLU A 493 -4.44 -36.59 18.57
N ALA A 494 -5.03 -36.54 17.36
CA ALA A 494 -4.40 -35.96 16.20
C ALA A 494 -4.16 -34.45 16.36
N VAL A 495 -5.10 -33.71 16.97
CA VAL A 495 -4.93 -32.28 17.28
C VAL A 495 -3.76 -32.05 18.25
N LYS A 496 -3.71 -32.82 19.35
CA LYS A 496 -2.60 -32.71 20.31
C LYS A 496 -1.25 -33.06 19.70
N GLU A 497 -1.21 -34.11 18.88
CA GLU A 497 0.03 -34.51 18.19
C GLU A 497 0.49 -33.43 17.18
N THR A 498 -0.46 -32.80 16.48
CA THR A 498 -0.15 -31.68 15.56
C THR A 498 0.39 -30.49 16.34
N PHE A 499 -0.23 -30.12 17.45
CA PHE A 499 0.22 -29.03 18.31
C PHE A 499 1.58 -29.34 18.94
N ARG A 500 1.81 -30.57 19.42
CA ARG A 500 3.11 -30.99 19.93
C ARG A 500 4.23 -30.88 18.88
N LYS A 501 3.98 -31.32 17.64
CA LYS A 501 4.94 -31.19 16.53
C LYS A 501 5.23 -29.75 16.18
N LEU A 502 4.20 -28.89 16.24
CA LEU A 502 4.38 -27.47 16.02
C LEU A 502 5.29 -26.84 17.08
N ASN A 503 5.05 -27.15 18.37
CA ASN A 503 5.91 -26.66 19.45
C ASN A 503 7.35 -27.16 19.30
N GLU A 504 7.54 -28.43 18.98
CA GLU A 504 8.89 -28.98 18.70
C GLU A 504 9.58 -28.27 17.52
N PHE A 505 8.82 -27.94 16.47
CA PHE A 505 9.32 -27.15 15.34
C PHE A 505 9.71 -25.75 15.77
N GLN A 506 8.87 -25.05 16.54
CA GLN A 506 9.13 -23.70 17.00
C GLN A 506 10.34 -23.60 17.95
N GLU A 507 10.48 -24.56 18.86
CA GLU A 507 11.58 -24.63 19.84
C GLU A 507 12.90 -25.14 19.25
N SER A 508 12.86 -25.84 18.11
CA SER A 508 14.08 -26.37 17.49
C SER A 508 15.01 -25.23 17.02
N GLU A 509 16.32 -25.41 17.13
CA GLU A 509 17.31 -24.51 16.56
C GLU A 509 17.62 -24.89 15.11
N ASP A 510 17.89 -23.91 14.25
CA ASP A 510 18.36 -24.17 12.90
C ASP A 510 19.77 -24.77 12.91
N ALA A 511 20.02 -25.70 11.99
CA ALA A 511 21.33 -26.29 11.87
C ALA A 511 22.37 -25.22 11.45
N LYS A 512 23.56 -25.28 12.06
CA LYS A 512 24.62 -24.32 11.78
C LYS A 512 24.99 -24.28 10.30
N GLU A 513 24.99 -25.45 9.65
CA GLU A 513 25.28 -25.59 8.22
C GLU A 513 24.23 -24.90 7.35
N ASP A 514 23.00 -24.77 7.82
CA ASP A 514 21.91 -24.08 7.11
C ASP A 514 21.99 -22.57 7.35
N LEU A 515 22.31 -22.12 8.55
CA LEU A 515 22.57 -20.72 8.85
C LEU A 515 23.76 -20.16 8.04
N GLU A 516 24.79 -20.97 7.80
CA GLU A 516 25.96 -20.59 6.99
C GLU A 516 25.65 -20.41 5.49
N LYS A 517 24.48 -20.88 5.02
CA LYS A 517 24.01 -20.66 3.62
C LYS A 517 23.47 -19.24 3.40
N ILE A 518 23.01 -18.57 4.45
CA ILE A 518 22.49 -17.21 4.32
C ILE A 518 23.60 -16.27 3.86
N PRO A 519 23.39 -15.54 2.74
CA PRO A 519 24.45 -14.75 2.12
C PRO A 519 24.62 -13.41 2.82
N LEU A 520 25.38 -13.38 3.90
CA LEU A 520 25.68 -12.17 4.65
C LEU A 520 26.81 -11.36 3.99
N LEU A 521 26.75 -10.04 4.14
CA LEU A 521 27.82 -9.14 3.71
C LEU A 521 29.09 -9.34 4.54
N LYS A 522 30.21 -9.19 3.86
CA LYS A 522 31.54 -9.12 4.48
C LYS A 522 32.00 -7.66 4.50
N ARG A 523 33.02 -7.40 5.35
CA ARG A 523 33.55 -6.05 5.49
C ARG A 523 34.11 -5.48 4.17
N GLU A 524 34.67 -6.32 3.32
CA GLU A 524 35.17 -5.96 1.99
C GLU A 524 34.08 -5.60 0.98
N ASP A 525 32.85 -6.01 1.20
CA ASP A 525 31.70 -5.69 0.35
C ASP A 525 31.17 -4.26 0.61
N MET A 526 31.64 -3.61 1.67
CA MET A 526 31.22 -2.26 2.02
C MET A 526 32.08 -1.21 1.34
N LYS A 527 31.49 -0.12 0.86
CA LYS A 527 32.19 1.06 0.36
C LYS A 527 33.01 1.68 1.50
N LYS A 528 34.28 2.05 1.23
CA LYS A 528 35.15 2.71 2.21
C LYS A 528 34.90 4.21 2.30
N GLU A 529 34.53 4.80 1.19
CA GLU A 529 34.28 6.23 1.06
C GLU A 529 32.80 6.55 1.36
N ALA A 530 32.59 7.63 2.11
CA ALA A 530 31.25 8.17 2.31
C ALA A 530 30.78 8.91 1.06
N ASN A 531 29.49 8.83 0.75
CA ASN A 531 28.88 9.70 -0.23
C ASN A 531 28.85 11.13 0.34
N LEU A 532 29.63 12.03 -0.25
CA LEU A 532 29.65 13.43 0.16
C LEU A 532 28.55 14.18 -0.60
N PRO A 533 27.80 15.08 0.08
CA PRO A 533 26.83 15.92 -0.58
C PRO A 533 27.51 16.86 -1.58
N VAL A 534 26.91 17.05 -2.75
CA VAL A 534 27.32 18.07 -3.70
C VAL A 534 27.11 19.44 -3.05
N ASN A 535 28.18 20.19 -2.84
CA ASN A 535 28.16 21.46 -2.11
C ASN A 535 29.18 22.43 -2.67
N GLU A 536 28.72 23.58 -3.17
CA GLU A 536 29.56 24.68 -3.62
C GLU A 536 29.31 25.88 -2.71
N VAL A 537 30.37 26.40 -2.10
CA VAL A 537 30.27 27.59 -1.26
C VAL A 537 30.41 28.84 -2.13
N ARG A 538 29.37 29.63 -2.18
CA ARG A 538 29.31 30.92 -2.87
C ARG A 538 29.00 32.06 -1.88
N SER A 539 28.97 33.29 -2.33
CA SER A 539 28.54 34.45 -1.53
C SER A 539 27.64 35.39 -2.32
N ILE A 540 26.67 35.96 -1.63
CA ILE A 540 25.82 37.05 -2.13
C ILE A 540 25.98 38.22 -1.16
N GLY A 541 26.81 39.21 -1.53
CA GLY A 541 27.26 40.23 -0.60
C GLY A 541 28.01 39.58 0.57
N ASP A 542 27.59 39.87 1.79
CA ASP A 542 28.16 39.29 3.02
C ASP A 542 27.51 37.97 3.46
N THR A 543 26.53 37.47 2.70
CA THR A 543 25.80 36.25 3.04
C THR A 543 26.44 35.04 2.37
N THR A 544 26.72 33.98 3.15
CA THR A 544 27.17 32.71 2.61
C THR A 544 26.02 31.97 1.94
N LEU A 545 26.22 31.54 0.70
CA LEU A 545 25.31 30.73 -0.06
C LEU A 545 25.92 29.31 -0.21
N LEU A 546 25.23 28.30 0.27
CA LEU A 546 25.53 26.91 -0.04
C LEU A 546 24.67 26.50 -1.24
N TYR A 547 25.34 26.23 -2.37
CA TYR A 547 24.66 25.85 -3.61
C TYR A 547 24.84 24.34 -3.85
N HIS A 548 23.72 23.67 -4.12
CA HIS A 548 23.69 22.23 -4.40
C HIS A 548 23.15 22.02 -5.80
N ASP A 549 24.01 21.63 -6.74
CA ASP A 549 23.63 21.31 -8.11
C ASP A 549 23.14 19.84 -8.20
N LEU A 550 21.87 19.65 -7.99
CA LEU A 550 21.22 18.33 -7.95
C LEU A 550 20.06 18.32 -8.94
N PHE A 551 19.75 17.14 -9.49
CA PHE A 551 18.51 16.95 -10.24
C PHE A 551 17.33 17.03 -9.28
N THR A 552 16.48 18.04 -9.45
CA THR A 552 15.30 18.29 -8.61
C THR A 552 14.00 18.31 -9.40
N ASN A 553 14.01 17.81 -10.62
CA ASN A 553 12.85 17.74 -11.52
C ASN A 553 12.13 19.09 -11.72
N GLY A 554 12.92 20.19 -11.77
CA GLY A 554 12.40 21.55 -11.96
C GLY A 554 11.94 22.26 -10.68
N ILE A 555 12.16 21.68 -9.50
CA ILE A 555 11.86 22.30 -8.21
C ILE A 555 13.08 23.07 -7.72
N GLY A 556 12.89 24.33 -7.31
CA GLY A 556 13.92 25.13 -6.65
C GLY A 556 13.74 25.08 -5.13
N TYR A 557 14.73 24.61 -4.40
CA TYR A 557 14.72 24.59 -2.94
C TYR A 557 15.53 25.78 -2.40
N LEU A 558 14.89 26.63 -1.60
CA LEU A 558 15.54 27.76 -0.93
C LEU A 558 15.38 27.63 0.58
N ARG A 559 16.49 27.43 1.30
CA ARG A 559 16.52 27.41 2.76
C ARG A 559 17.20 28.67 3.29
N LEU A 560 16.51 29.44 4.10
CA LEU A 560 17.05 30.63 4.78
C LEU A 560 17.41 30.28 6.23
N ILE A 561 18.69 30.40 6.57
CA ILE A 561 19.20 30.11 7.92
C ILE A 561 19.56 31.44 8.59
N PHE A 562 18.90 31.74 9.70
CA PHE A 562 19.14 32.96 10.48
C PHE A 562 20.00 32.62 11.71
N ARG A 563 21.08 33.40 11.90
CA ARG A 563 21.92 33.28 13.09
C ARG A 563 21.22 33.92 14.29
N LEU A 564 21.19 33.19 15.41
CA LEU A 564 20.53 33.64 16.65
C LEU A 564 21.53 34.04 17.74
N ASP A 565 22.83 33.97 17.47
CA ASP A 565 23.91 34.25 18.42
C ASP A 565 23.91 35.71 18.97
N GLN A 566 23.29 36.63 18.26
CA GLN A 566 23.11 38.02 18.68
C GLN A 566 21.83 38.25 19.52
N ILE A 567 20.97 37.24 19.65
CA ILE A 567 19.71 37.35 20.39
C ILE A 567 19.93 36.95 21.84
N PRO A 568 19.60 37.79 22.82
CA PRO A 568 19.70 37.40 24.23
C PRO A 568 18.88 36.16 24.53
N GLY A 569 19.44 35.20 25.26
CA GLY A 569 18.83 33.88 25.54
C GLY A 569 17.43 33.92 26.15
N LYS A 570 17.10 34.99 26.87
CA LYS A 570 15.73 35.21 27.41
C LYS A 570 14.63 35.29 26.34
N TYR A 571 14.99 35.50 25.08
CA TYR A 571 14.04 35.57 23.96
C TYR A 571 13.91 34.28 23.19
N PHE A 572 14.74 33.26 23.45
CA PHE A 572 14.66 31.96 22.73
C PHE A 572 13.28 31.28 22.80
N PRO A 573 12.56 31.28 23.94
CA PRO A 573 11.20 30.72 23.95
C PRO A 573 10.25 31.44 23.01
N TYR A 574 10.41 32.75 22.86
CA TYR A 574 9.58 33.56 21.94
C TYR A 574 9.90 33.28 20.47
N ILE A 575 11.14 32.91 20.15
CA ILE A 575 11.53 32.50 18.78
C ILE A 575 10.82 31.20 18.43
N GLY A 576 10.76 30.23 19.36
CA GLY A 576 10.00 28.99 19.19
C GLY A 576 8.51 29.24 18.92
N ILE A 577 7.90 30.16 19.70
CA ILE A 577 6.51 30.59 19.48
C ILE A 577 6.35 31.28 18.12
N LEU A 578 7.27 32.18 17.78
CA LEU A 578 7.25 32.89 16.49
C LEU A 578 7.32 31.87 15.33
N LYS A 579 8.22 30.88 15.41
CA LYS A 579 8.33 29.82 14.41
C LYS A 579 6.99 29.08 14.23
N GLY A 580 6.34 28.69 15.32
CA GLY A 580 5.04 28.03 15.30
C GLY A 580 3.89 28.91 14.78
N CYS A 581 4.03 30.24 14.84
CA CYS A 581 3.02 31.18 14.35
C CYS A 581 3.22 31.59 12.89
N LEU A 582 4.42 31.38 12.33
CA LEU A 582 4.70 31.73 10.94
C LEU A 582 3.81 30.90 10.00
N GLY A 583 3.10 31.59 9.11
CA GLY A 583 2.14 30.97 8.19
C GLY A 583 0.73 30.72 8.76
N LEU A 584 0.53 30.85 10.09
CA LEU A 584 -0.76 30.58 10.74
C LEU A 584 -1.52 31.84 11.16
N LEU A 585 -0.95 33.04 10.94
CA LEU A 585 -1.54 34.31 11.32
C LEU A 585 -1.66 35.25 10.12
N ASN A 586 -2.67 36.11 10.16
CA ASN A 586 -2.77 37.20 9.18
C ASN A 586 -1.53 38.10 9.23
N THR A 587 -1.06 38.50 8.06
CA THR A 587 -0.01 39.51 7.90
C THR A 587 -0.65 40.86 7.56
N GLU A 588 0.17 41.92 7.44
CA GLU A 588 -0.31 43.23 7.01
C GLU A 588 -0.96 43.19 5.61
N ASN A 589 -0.49 42.34 4.71
CA ASN A 589 -0.88 42.35 3.30
C ASN A 589 -1.74 41.12 2.90
N TYR A 590 -1.77 40.08 3.72
CA TYR A 590 -2.44 38.83 3.39
C TYR A 590 -3.22 38.29 4.58
N THR A 591 -4.40 37.77 4.33
CA THR A 591 -5.10 36.91 5.30
C THR A 591 -4.35 35.58 5.48
N TYR A 592 -4.57 34.89 6.59
CA TYR A 592 -4.06 33.54 6.82
C TYR A 592 -4.40 32.61 5.66
N GLY A 593 -5.66 32.62 5.21
CA GLY A 593 -6.09 31.77 4.08
C GLY A 593 -5.40 32.11 2.76
N ASP A 594 -5.25 33.39 2.43
CA ASP A 594 -4.52 33.81 1.23
C ASP A 594 -3.04 33.45 1.31
N LEU A 595 -2.42 33.62 2.49
CA LEU A 595 -1.02 33.25 2.73
C LEU A 595 -0.83 31.74 2.60
N TYR A 596 -1.71 30.96 3.20
CA TYR A 596 -1.66 29.49 3.13
C TYR A 596 -1.83 28.98 1.70
N ASN A 597 -2.82 29.50 0.96
CA ASN A 597 -2.99 29.19 -0.45
C ASN A 597 -1.77 29.56 -1.31
N CYS A 598 -1.11 30.69 -0.98
CA CYS A 598 0.11 31.10 -1.65
C CYS A 598 1.31 30.20 -1.28
N LEU A 599 1.42 29.79 -0.02
CA LEU A 599 2.48 28.88 0.45
C LEU A 599 2.33 27.46 -0.15
N LEU A 600 1.13 26.94 -0.32
CA LEU A 600 0.88 25.69 -1.05
C LEU A 600 1.30 25.80 -2.52
N TYR A 601 1.33 27.00 -3.06
CA TYR A 601 1.86 27.27 -4.40
C TYR A 601 3.39 27.18 -4.48
N THR A 602 4.09 27.30 -3.35
CA THR A 602 5.56 27.37 -3.28
C THR A 602 6.23 26.28 -2.46
N SER A 603 5.55 25.28 -2.00
CA SER A 603 6.03 24.16 -1.18
C SER A 603 5.62 24.14 0.23
N ASP A 604 5.10 23.07 0.56
CA ASP A 604 5.10 22.69 1.87
C ASP A 604 5.78 21.42 2.24
N ALA A 605 6.78 21.14 2.02
CA ALA A 605 7.42 19.92 2.49
C ALA A 605 8.45 20.17 3.59
N ALA A 606 8.58 21.38 4.04
CA ALA A 606 9.75 21.67 4.84
C ALA A 606 9.60 21.43 6.33
N ASP A 607 8.43 21.15 6.87
CA ASP A 607 8.31 21.36 8.31
C ASP A 607 7.66 20.30 9.19
N GLU A 608 7.34 19.15 8.72
CA GLU A 608 6.91 18.08 9.63
C GLU A 608 8.06 17.29 10.29
N ARG A 609 9.33 17.69 10.07
CA ARG A 609 10.50 16.93 10.51
C ARG A 609 11.58 17.72 11.24
N SER A 610 11.22 18.56 12.17
CA SER A 610 12.27 19.13 13.03
C SER A 610 11.92 19.10 14.52
#